data_4447a3d82523b4f1203aba54a7bc316b
#
_entry.id   4447a3d82523b4f1203aba54a7bc316b
#
_cell.length_a   1.000
_cell.length_b   1.000
_cell.length_c   1.000
_cell.angle_alpha   90.00
_cell.angle_beta   90.00
_cell.angle_gamma   90.00
#
_symmetry.space_group_name_H-M   'P 1'
#
loop_
_entity.id
_entity.type
_entity.pdbx_description
1 polymer ?
#
loop_
_entity_poly.entity_id
_entity_poly.type
_entity_poly.pdbx_seq_one_letter_code
_entity_poly.pdbx_strand_id
1 'polypeptide(L)'
;MARTLLNTSGFNTYSNPSKLKITDMRIAVLGHGNWRWPIIKLYTNQGLIGLGEVRDGASARYALMLKSRLLGENPCDVDRLFRSLTQFGGAGRLGGGVCGVEMALMDLAGKAWGVPCYMLAGGKHRDRVKCYADTPARPDPEEMGNLLKDRMVSGFEFLKMDIGVQ
;
A
#
# COMPACT_ATOMS: atom_id res chain seq x y z
N MET A 1 26.72 17.45 -9.36
CA MET A 1 25.96 16.33 -8.81
C MET A 1 24.95 16.86 -7.80
N ALA A 2 23.69 17.02 -8.21
CA ALA A 2 22.63 17.44 -7.30
C ALA A 2 22.29 16.25 -6.40
N ARG A 3 22.62 16.33 -5.11
CA ARG A 3 22.03 15.46 -4.10
C ARG A 3 20.52 15.73 -4.10
N THR A 4 19.76 14.82 -4.67
CA THR A 4 18.33 14.77 -4.39
C THR A 4 18.21 14.55 -2.88
N LEU A 5 17.94 15.61 -2.15
CA LEU A 5 17.56 15.54 -0.75
C LEU A 5 16.27 14.71 -0.73
N LEU A 6 16.38 13.44 -0.38
CA LEU A 6 15.23 12.68 0.05
C LEU A 6 14.54 13.55 1.09
N ASN A 7 13.27 13.85 0.86
CA ASN A 7 12.47 14.58 1.83
C ASN A 7 12.36 13.72 3.09
N THR A 8 13.29 13.91 4.03
CA THR A 8 13.38 13.17 5.28
C THR A 8 12.47 13.73 6.37
N SER A 9 11.64 14.72 6.04
CA SER A 9 10.76 15.40 7.00
C SER A 9 9.74 14.47 7.70
N GLY A 10 9.68 13.19 7.33
CA GLY A 10 8.88 12.17 8.01
C GLY A 10 9.71 11.05 8.66
N PHE A 11 11.03 11.08 8.57
CA PHE A 11 11.88 10.04 9.15
C PHE A 11 12.35 10.46 10.54
N ASN A 12 12.06 9.62 11.52
CA ASN A 12 12.64 9.76 12.85
C ASN A 12 14.03 9.13 12.86
N THR A 13 15.08 9.96 12.84
CA THR A 13 16.47 9.51 12.90
C THR A 13 16.89 9.03 14.28
N TYR A 14 16.05 9.19 15.28
CA TYR A 14 16.30 8.80 16.68
C TYR A 14 15.47 7.58 17.11
N SER A 15 14.88 6.85 16.17
CA SER A 15 14.13 5.64 16.51
C SER A 15 15.04 4.58 17.12
N ASN A 16 14.50 3.85 18.11
CA ASN A 16 15.10 2.64 18.62
C ASN A 16 14.26 1.44 18.14
N PRO A 17 14.62 0.81 17.01
CA PRO A 17 13.82 -0.24 16.41
C PRO A 17 13.52 -1.42 17.34
N SER A 18 14.47 -1.80 18.20
CA SER A 18 14.30 -2.92 19.14
C SER A 18 13.30 -2.66 20.27
N LYS A 19 12.97 -1.39 20.54
CA LYS A 19 12.01 -0.97 21.57
C LYS A 19 10.74 -0.35 20.98
N LEU A 20 10.59 -0.39 19.65
CA LEU A 20 9.42 0.13 18.98
C LEU A 20 8.21 -0.76 19.26
N LYS A 21 7.07 -0.15 19.58
CA LYS A 21 5.81 -0.87 19.84
C LYS A 21 4.65 -0.15 19.19
N ILE A 22 3.76 -0.91 18.58
CA ILE A 22 2.48 -0.40 18.06
C ILE A 22 1.59 -0.06 19.25
N THR A 23 1.10 1.18 19.30
CA THR A 23 0.24 1.69 20.38
C THR A 23 -1.21 1.86 19.97
N ASP A 24 -1.47 2.09 18.69
CA ASP A 24 -2.82 2.24 18.17
C ASP A 24 -2.88 1.89 16.67
N MET A 25 -4.06 1.55 16.20
CA MET A 25 -4.41 1.39 14.79
C MET A 25 -5.73 2.08 14.53
N ARG A 26 -5.78 2.93 13.51
CA ARG A 26 -6.99 3.60 13.05
C ARG A 26 -7.18 3.39 11.56
N ILE A 27 -8.43 3.51 11.12
CA ILE A 27 -8.79 3.46 9.71
C ILE A 27 -9.61 4.69 9.38
N ALA A 28 -9.25 5.35 8.29
CA ALA A 28 -10.04 6.39 7.66
C ALA A 28 -10.44 5.93 6.25
N VAL A 29 -11.68 6.18 5.85
CA VAL A 29 -12.13 5.84 4.50
C VAL A 29 -12.11 7.11 3.67
N LEU A 30 -11.23 7.17 2.69
CA LEU A 30 -11.22 8.19 1.67
C LEU A 30 -12.23 7.82 0.58
N GLY A 31 -12.90 8.81 0.00
CA GLY A 31 -13.90 8.56 -1.04
C GLY A 31 -13.90 9.62 -2.13
N HIS A 32 -14.08 9.18 -3.38
CA HIS A 32 -14.33 10.05 -4.52
C HIS A 32 -15.31 9.35 -5.47
N GLY A 33 -16.43 9.99 -5.76
CA GLY A 33 -17.52 9.35 -6.50
C GLY A 33 -17.97 8.06 -5.80
N ASN A 34 -17.98 6.95 -6.53
CA ASN A 34 -18.33 5.63 -6.01
C ASN A 34 -17.15 4.87 -5.38
N TRP A 35 -15.94 5.40 -5.48
CA TRP A 35 -14.73 4.76 -4.98
C TRP A 35 -14.54 5.00 -3.49
N ARG A 36 -14.02 3.99 -2.80
CA ARG A 36 -13.72 4.05 -1.37
C ARG A 36 -12.37 3.37 -1.12
N TRP A 37 -11.46 4.11 -0.47
CA TRP A 37 -10.13 3.63 -0.12
C TRP A 37 -9.94 3.69 1.40
N PRO A 38 -10.07 2.56 2.10
CA PRO A 38 -9.77 2.52 3.53
C PRO A 38 -8.26 2.57 3.76
N ILE A 39 -7.80 3.59 4.47
CA ILE A 39 -6.39 3.78 4.81
C ILE A 39 -6.17 3.40 6.26
N ILE A 40 -5.29 2.44 6.49
CA ILE A 40 -4.80 2.06 7.82
C ILE A 40 -3.70 3.03 8.24
N LYS A 41 -3.75 3.43 9.51
CA LYS A 41 -2.72 4.19 10.17
C LYS A 41 -2.32 3.49 11.47
N LEU A 42 -1.08 3.00 11.53
CA LEU A 42 -0.47 2.42 12.73
C LEU A 42 0.32 3.49 13.48
N TYR A 43 0.13 3.57 14.77
CA TYR A 43 0.86 4.48 15.66
C TYR A 43 1.82 3.71 16.53
N THR A 44 2.92 4.36 16.91
CA THR A 44 3.93 3.74 17.77
C THR A 44 4.25 4.60 19.01
N ASN A 45 4.89 3.95 20.00
CA ASN A 45 5.36 4.60 21.22
C ASN A 45 6.50 5.61 20.99
N GLN A 46 7.07 5.66 19.79
CA GLN A 46 8.16 6.58 19.44
C GLN A 46 7.72 7.65 18.43
N GLY A 47 6.40 7.80 18.19
CA GLY A 47 5.86 8.81 17.29
C GLY A 47 5.94 8.48 15.80
N LEU A 48 6.54 7.34 15.43
CA LEU A 48 6.49 6.87 14.04
C LEU A 48 5.09 6.41 13.68
N ILE A 49 4.72 6.68 12.44
CA ILE A 49 3.41 6.32 11.89
C ILE A 49 3.62 5.54 10.61
N GLY A 50 2.94 4.40 10.50
CA GLY A 50 2.89 3.60 9.28
C GLY A 50 1.53 3.70 8.58
N LEU A 51 1.56 3.72 7.26
CA LEU A 51 0.38 3.80 6.41
C LEU A 51 0.27 2.57 5.52
N GLY A 52 -0.95 2.09 5.37
CA GLY A 52 -1.29 1.03 4.42
C GLY A 52 -2.71 1.21 3.91
N GLU A 53 -3.02 0.61 2.78
CA GLU A 53 -4.32 0.68 2.15
C GLU A 53 -4.99 -0.69 2.16
N VAL A 54 -6.22 -0.73 2.65
CA VAL A 54 -7.09 -1.89 2.50
C VAL A 54 -7.65 -1.87 1.09
N ARG A 55 -7.42 -2.96 0.37
CA ARG A 55 -7.87 -3.07 -1.01
C ARG A 55 -9.38 -2.79 -1.16
N ASP A 56 -9.76 -2.22 -2.31
CA ASP A 56 -11.14 -2.09 -2.75
C ASP A 56 -11.91 -3.42 -2.65
N GLY A 57 -13.14 -3.36 -2.20
CA GLY A 57 -13.99 -4.51 -1.92
C GLY A 57 -13.70 -5.24 -0.60
N ALA A 58 -12.61 -4.92 0.10
CA ALA A 58 -12.36 -5.43 1.45
C ALA A 58 -13.01 -4.57 2.52
N SER A 59 -13.36 -5.18 3.66
CA SER A 59 -14.04 -4.50 4.75
C SER A 59 -13.05 -3.74 5.66
N ALA A 60 -13.20 -2.42 5.76
CA ALA A 60 -12.46 -1.61 6.73
C ALA A 60 -12.68 -2.07 8.17
N ARG A 61 -13.90 -2.50 8.52
CA ARG A 61 -14.22 -3.02 9.86
C ARG A 61 -13.50 -4.31 10.15
N TYR A 62 -13.44 -5.21 9.16
CA TYR A 62 -12.71 -6.46 9.32
C TYR A 62 -11.21 -6.22 9.49
N ALA A 63 -10.62 -5.34 8.68
CA ALA A 63 -9.23 -4.95 8.85
C ALA A 63 -8.95 -4.37 10.26
N LEU A 64 -9.87 -3.57 10.80
CA LEU A 64 -9.72 -3.00 12.14
C LEU A 64 -9.73 -4.08 13.25
N MET A 65 -10.36 -5.22 13.05
CA MET A 65 -10.33 -6.34 14.01
C MET A 65 -8.92 -6.90 14.21
N LEU A 66 -8.04 -6.75 13.21
CA LEU A 66 -6.64 -7.17 13.31
C LEU A 66 -5.85 -6.35 14.32
N LYS A 67 -6.34 -5.18 14.73
CA LYS A 67 -5.72 -4.31 15.73
C LYS A 67 -5.32 -5.05 17.00
N SER A 68 -6.18 -5.93 17.53
CA SER A 68 -5.93 -6.68 18.75
C SER A 68 -4.70 -7.59 18.68
N ARG A 69 -4.27 -7.95 17.47
CA ARG A 69 -3.09 -8.79 17.21
C ARG A 69 -1.80 -7.98 17.04
N LEU A 70 -1.92 -6.67 16.92
CA LEU A 70 -0.82 -5.77 16.62
C LEU A 70 -0.40 -4.93 17.81
N LEU A 71 -1.33 -4.62 18.73
CA LEU A 71 -1.03 -3.77 19.89
C LEU A 71 0.06 -4.37 20.77
N GLY A 72 1.06 -3.57 21.10
CA GLY A 72 2.22 -3.96 21.91
C GLY A 72 3.33 -4.66 21.14
N GLU A 73 3.06 -5.09 19.90
CA GLU A 73 4.03 -5.76 19.05
C GLU A 73 5.03 -4.79 18.44
N ASN A 74 6.21 -5.31 18.09
CA ASN A 74 7.22 -4.54 17.38
C ASN A 74 6.94 -4.56 15.88
N PRO A 75 6.67 -3.40 15.24
CA PRO A 75 6.36 -3.35 13.81
C PRO A 75 7.52 -3.73 12.90
N CYS A 76 8.76 -3.78 13.41
CA CYS A 76 9.91 -4.23 12.63
C CYS A 76 9.94 -5.76 12.42
N ASP A 77 9.17 -6.52 13.20
CA ASP A 77 8.99 -7.97 13.02
C ASP A 77 7.95 -8.28 11.93
N VAL A 78 8.12 -7.68 10.75
CA VAL A 78 7.11 -7.67 9.68
C VAL A 78 6.64 -9.08 9.31
N ASP A 79 7.56 -9.98 8.98
CA ASP A 79 7.23 -11.36 8.55
C ASP A 79 6.51 -12.15 9.65
N ARG A 80 6.97 -12.04 10.89
CA ARG A 80 6.34 -12.70 12.04
C ARG A 80 4.90 -12.23 12.22
N LEU A 81 4.67 -10.92 12.20
CA LEU A 81 3.35 -10.32 12.35
C LEU A 81 2.46 -10.69 11.17
N PHE A 82 2.96 -10.56 9.95
CA PHE A 82 2.21 -10.92 8.75
C PHE A 82 1.74 -12.39 8.81
N ARG A 83 2.63 -13.32 9.12
CA ARG A 83 2.28 -14.76 9.27
C ARG A 83 1.20 -15.00 10.32
N SER A 84 1.23 -14.26 11.43
CA SER A 84 0.20 -14.38 12.47
C SER A 84 -1.20 -13.90 12.01
N LEU A 85 -1.24 -13.08 10.98
CA LEU A 85 -2.46 -12.50 10.43
C LEU A 85 -2.98 -13.23 9.18
N THR A 86 -2.17 -14.03 8.49
CA THR A 86 -2.54 -14.64 7.20
C THR A 86 -3.79 -15.49 7.28
N GLN A 87 -4.04 -16.16 8.40
CA GLN A 87 -5.27 -16.95 8.62
C GLN A 87 -6.56 -16.12 8.51
N PHE A 88 -6.48 -14.79 8.70
CA PHE A 88 -7.62 -13.89 8.59
C PHE A 88 -7.77 -13.29 7.19
N GLY A 89 -6.79 -13.50 6.33
CA GLY A 89 -6.75 -12.93 4.98
C GLY A 89 -7.48 -13.76 3.94
N GLY A 90 -7.68 -15.05 4.20
CA GLY A 90 -8.15 -15.99 3.18
C GLY A 90 -7.20 -16.11 2.00
N ALA A 91 -7.55 -16.95 1.04
CA ALA A 91 -6.84 -17.04 -0.23
C ALA A 91 -7.37 -15.96 -1.20
N GLY A 92 -6.48 -15.16 -1.76
CA GLY A 92 -6.78 -14.27 -2.87
C GLY A 92 -6.91 -12.79 -2.56
N ARG A 93 -7.49 -12.06 -3.52
CA ARG A 93 -7.43 -10.60 -3.63
C ARG A 93 -8.11 -9.82 -2.49
N LEU A 94 -9.04 -10.43 -1.76
CA LEU A 94 -9.84 -9.76 -0.74
C LEU A 94 -9.32 -9.99 0.69
N GLY A 95 -8.05 -10.25 0.86
CA GLY A 95 -7.40 -10.66 2.10
C GLY A 95 -7.66 -9.85 3.37
N GLY A 96 -8.91 -9.52 3.68
CA GLY A 96 -9.37 -8.99 4.97
C GLY A 96 -8.60 -7.80 5.55
N GLY A 97 -7.82 -7.10 4.73
CA GLY A 97 -6.97 -6.01 5.19
C GLY A 97 -5.57 -6.45 5.65
N VAL A 98 -5.24 -7.74 5.60
CA VAL A 98 -3.92 -8.28 6.02
C VAL A 98 -2.79 -7.64 5.22
N CYS A 99 -2.93 -7.53 3.88
CA CYS A 99 -1.93 -6.86 3.04
C CYS A 99 -1.80 -5.36 3.36
N GLY A 100 -2.91 -4.69 3.68
CA GLY A 100 -2.88 -3.29 4.11
C GLY A 100 -2.12 -3.10 5.43
N VAL A 101 -2.27 -4.04 6.35
CA VAL A 101 -1.47 -4.05 7.59
C VAL A 101 0.00 -4.29 7.29
N GLU A 102 0.33 -5.25 6.41
CA GLU A 102 1.71 -5.50 6.00
C GLU A 102 2.35 -4.26 5.38
N MET A 103 1.65 -3.56 4.49
CA MET A 103 2.12 -2.28 3.93
C MET A 103 2.45 -1.27 5.04
N ALA A 104 1.59 -1.14 6.04
CA ALA A 104 1.81 -0.22 7.15
C ALA A 104 2.99 -0.65 8.05
N LEU A 105 3.21 -1.96 8.23
CA LEU A 105 4.36 -2.50 8.95
C LEU A 105 5.66 -2.25 8.18
N MET A 106 5.68 -2.49 6.87
CA MET A 106 6.84 -2.21 6.00
C MET A 106 7.19 -0.72 6.01
N ASP A 107 6.18 0.15 5.96
CA ASP A 107 6.37 1.61 6.06
C ASP A 107 6.98 2.00 7.42
N LEU A 108 6.51 1.42 8.52
CA LEU A 108 7.09 1.63 9.87
C LEU A 108 8.51 1.12 9.97
N ALA A 109 8.78 -0.09 9.50
CA ALA A 109 10.12 -0.69 9.55
C ALA A 109 11.12 0.13 8.74
N GLY A 110 10.74 0.56 7.52
CA GLY A 110 11.55 1.45 6.68
C GLY A 110 11.88 2.77 7.40
N LYS A 111 10.88 3.39 8.00
CA LYS A 111 11.05 4.63 8.79
C LYS A 111 11.92 4.42 10.02
N ALA A 112 11.73 3.31 10.74
CA ALA A 112 12.50 3.00 11.94
C ALA A 112 13.98 2.77 11.64
N TRP A 113 14.30 2.17 10.51
CA TRP A 113 15.67 1.91 10.08
C TRP A 113 16.25 3.00 9.18
N GLY A 114 15.46 4.00 8.78
CA GLY A 114 15.88 5.09 7.91
C GLY A 114 16.17 4.65 6.47
N VAL A 115 15.48 3.60 5.99
CA VAL A 115 15.63 3.06 4.64
C VAL A 115 14.30 3.00 3.91
N PRO A 116 14.29 3.14 2.58
CA PRO A 116 13.06 2.95 1.80
C PRO A 116 12.64 1.47 1.79
N CYS A 117 11.32 1.22 1.69
CA CYS A 117 10.75 -0.14 1.79
C CYS A 117 11.36 -1.14 0.80
N TYR A 118 11.77 -0.72 -0.40
CA TYR A 118 12.39 -1.63 -1.36
C TYR A 118 13.72 -2.23 -0.86
N MET A 119 14.42 -1.54 0.05
CA MET A 119 15.62 -2.08 0.68
C MET A 119 15.29 -3.26 1.60
N LEU A 120 14.14 -3.23 2.26
CA LEU A 120 13.65 -4.34 3.08
C LEU A 120 13.24 -5.55 2.23
N ALA A 121 12.85 -5.31 0.99
CA ALA A 121 12.39 -6.32 0.04
C ALA A 121 13.53 -6.87 -0.86
N GLY A 122 14.79 -6.68 -0.49
CA GLY A 122 15.94 -7.23 -1.22
C GLY A 122 16.68 -6.22 -2.09
N GLY A 123 16.35 -4.94 -2.01
CA GLY A 123 17.07 -3.87 -2.70
C GLY A 123 16.45 -3.40 -4.01
N LYS A 124 17.12 -2.47 -4.65
CA LYS A 124 16.63 -1.81 -5.86
C LYS A 124 16.90 -2.68 -7.10
N HIS A 125 15.85 -3.08 -7.78
CA HIS A 125 15.93 -3.88 -8.98
C HIS A 125 16.06 -3.02 -10.26
N ARG A 126 15.41 -1.86 -10.33
CA ARG A 126 15.42 -0.97 -11.50
C ARG A 126 15.15 0.48 -11.11
N ASP A 127 15.54 1.43 -11.98
CA ASP A 127 15.34 2.85 -11.78
C ASP A 127 14.03 3.35 -12.38
N ARG A 128 13.51 2.63 -13.37
CA ARG A 128 12.28 2.98 -14.09
C ARG A 128 11.42 1.74 -14.29
N VAL A 129 10.11 1.95 -14.19
CA VAL A 129 9.10 0.93 -14.47
C VAL A 129 8.31 1.39 -15.67
N LYS A 130 8.19 0.52 -16.68
CA LYS A 130 7.33 0.78 -17.83
C LYS A 130 5.87 0.65 -17.40
N CYS A 131 5.10 1.71 -17.56
CA CYS A 131 3.70 1.75 -17.19
C CYS A 131 2.81 1.49 -18.40
N TYR A 132 1.64 0.93 -18.16
CA TYR A 132 0.56 0.87 -19.14
C TYR A 132 -0.58 1.80 -18.70
N ALA A 133 -1.38 2.25 -19.66
CA ALA A 133 -2.64 2.91 -19.36
C ALA A 133 -3.77 1.87 -19.28
N ASP A 134 -4.36 1.74 -18.11
CA ASP A 134 -5.61 0.99 -17.93
C ASP A 134 -6.77 1.79 -18.53
N THR A 135 -7.58 1.13 -19.36
CA THR A 135 -8.63 1.79 -20.11
C THR A 135 -9.96 1.10 -19.84
N PRO A 136 -10.95 1.83 -19.28
CA PRO A 136 -12.23 1.23 -18.95
C PRO A 136 -12.93 0.76 -20.23
N ALA A 137 -13.59 -0.41 -20.15
CA ALA A 137 -14.33 -0.99 -21.25
C ALA A 137 -15.41 -0.03 -21.79
N ARG A 138 -15.61 -0.09 -23.10
CA ARG A 138 -16.71 0.58 -23.82
C ARG A 138 -17.44 -0.45 -24.65
N PRO A 139 -18.80 -0.42 -24.66
CA PRO A 139 -19.59 -1.33 -25.49
C PRO A 139 -19.38 -1.09 -26.98
N ASP A 140 -19.21 0.17 -27.40
CA ASP A 140 -18.96 0.55 -28.79
C ASP A 140 -17.45 0.41 -29.12
N PRO A 141 -17.10 -0.41 -30.15
CA PRO A 141 -15.72 -0.61 -30.56
C PRO A 141 -15.04 0.67 -31.07
N GLU A 142 -15.80 1.58 -31.73
CA GLU A 142 -15.22 2.83 -32.23
C GLU A 142 -14.89 3.79 -31.08
N GLU A 143 -15.79 3.91 -30.11
CA GLU A 143 -15.53 4.68 -28.87
C GLU A 143 -14.31 4.12 -28.13
N MET A 144 -14.22 2.78 -28.02
CA MET A 144 -13.08 2.12 -27.39
C MET A 144 -11.78 2.42 -28.15
N GLY A 145 -11.79 2.34 -29.48
CA GLY A 145 -10.63 2.66 -30.32
C GLY A 145 -10.17 4.10 -30.17
N ASN A 146 -11.09 5.05 -30.09
CA ASN A 146 -10.76 6.46 -29.88
C ASN A 146 -10.16 6.69 -28.49
N LEU A 147 -10.70 6.08 -27.43
CA LEU A 147 -10.17 6.16 -26.08
C LEU A 147 -8.74 5.60 -25.97
N LEU A 148 -8.44 4.51 -26.69
CA LEU A 148 -7.08 3.96 -26.75
C LEU A 148 -6.13 4.91 -27.49
N LYS A 149 -6.57 5.54 -28.60
CA LYS A 149 -5.76 6.56 -29.30
C LYS A 149 -5.42 7.75 -28.38
N ASP A 150 -6.37 8.21 -27.58
CA ASP A 150 -6.15 9.30 -26.63
C ASP A 150 -5.07 8.94 -25.59
N ARG A 151 -5.03 7.67 -25.15
CA ARG A 151 -3.96 7.16 -24.27
C ARG A 151 -2.59 7.20 -24.96
N MET A 152 -2.54 6.84 -26.25
CA MET A 152 -1.30 6.92 -27.05
C MET A 152 -0.84 8.38 -27.20
N VAL A 153 -1.75 9.30 -27.47
CA VAL A 153 -1.44 10.74 -27.54
C VAL A 153 -0.91 11.25 -26.22
N SER A 154 -1.37 10.69 -25.09
CA SER A 154 -0.85 10.99 -23.75
C SER A 154 0.55 10.38 -23.46
N GLY A 155 1.14 9.69 -24.44
CA GLY A 155 2.52 9.16 -24.35
C GLY A 155 2.61 7.72 -23.83
N PHE A 156 1.52 7.00 -23.66
CA PHE A 156 1.56 5.59 -23.27
C PHE A 156 1.83 4.70 -24.49
N GLU A 157 2.88 3.87 -24.42
CA GLU A 157 3.21 2.86 -25.43
C GLU A 157 2.53 1.51 -25.18
N PHE A 158 2.14 1.26 -23.92
CA PHE A 158 1.42 0.05 -23.49
C PHE A 158 0.02 0.41 -23.05
N LEU A 159 -0.94 -0.23 -23.67
CA LEU A 159 -2.35 -0.03 -23.38
C LEU A 159 -2.95 -1.35 -22.89
N LYS A 160 -3.78 -1.26 -21.86
CA LYS A 160 -4.60 -2.36 -21.38
C LYS A 160 -6.05 -1.97 -21.59
N MET A 161 -6.85 -2.88 -22.13
CA MET A 161 -8.29 -2.76 -22.15
C MET A 161 -8.92 -4.02 -21.53
N ASP A 162 -10.00 -3.84 -20.81
CA ASP A 162 -10.82 -4.95 -20.35
C ASP A 162 -11.79 -5.34 -21.47
N ILE A 163 -11.77 -6.60 -21.86
CA ILE A 163 -12.77 -7.16 -22.76
C ILE A 163 -13.94 -7.57 -21.87
N GLY A 164 -14.96 -6.73 -21.85
CA GLY A 164 -16.19 -7.02 -21.10
C GLY A 164 -16.93 -8.18 -21.74
N VAL A 165 -16.80 -9.36 -21.17
CA VAL A 165 -17.79 -10.41 -21.36
C VAL A 165 -18.87 -10.16 -20.31
N GLN A 166 -20.00 -9.57 -20.74
CA GLN A 166 -21.21 -9.50 -19.93
C GLN A 166 -21.98 -10.78 -20.04
#